data_72dd4e1149cb5088ae267b1245215757
#
_entry.id   72dd4e1149cb5088ae267b1245215757
#
_cell.length_a   1.000
_cell.length_b   1.000
_cell.length_c   1.000
_cell.angle_alpha   90.00
_cell.angle_beta   90.00
_cell.angle_gamma   90.00
#
_symmetry.space_group_name_H-M   'P 1'
#
loop_
_entity.id
_entity.type
_entity.pdbx_description
1 polymer ?
#
loop_
_entity_poly.entity_id
_entity_poly.type
_entity_poly.pdbx_seq_one_letter_code
_entity_poly.pdbx_strand_id
1 'polypeptide(L)'
;LASELLQNAWELYVKGIHPSIIANGYSLAYQKSTELIESLAINSTKDQFLEAVTKTALSGKGGLLLQEKLAILACNAAKGITTHTEEGEESANPNNIKIISKKGGIVTDTYLVEGLVLAKQACSPDMQRNHKKGSILIIDGGIEKRKPTITTKITLSDPSMITAFREKELELISLQIEKIVALNPTIVVCRDGIDDSAIRLLEQNEITAYRRVERDDLELLSRTCSAAIVASPTTANKDDLGAFQYSNEENWSGVKHWILKGTKQSGMTLVMRGSNDVLLQEI
;
A
#
# COMPACT_ATOMS: atom_id res chain seq x y z
N LEU A 1 15.25 -10.16 -29.66
CA LEU A 1 15.51 -9.24 -30.79
C LEU A 1 17.02 -8.99 -30.96
N ALA A 2 17.75 -8.46 -29.97
CA ALA A 2 19.18 -8.17 -30.07
C ALA A 2 20.02 -9.40 -30.43
N SER A 3 19.76 -10.55 -29.79
CA SER A 3 20.44 -11.82 -30.09
C SER A 3 20.24 -12.25 -31.56
N GLU A 4 19.00 -12.14 -32.05
CA GLU A 4 18.63 -12.48 -33.41
C GLU A 4 19.30 -11.58 -34.46
N LEU A 5 19.34 -10.26 -34.17
CA LEU A 5 20.04 -9.31 -35.04
C LEU A 5 21.55 -9.60 -35.10
N LEU A 6 22.19 -9.92 -33.98
CA LEU A 6 23.59 -10.28 -33.93
C LEU A 6 23.89 -11.61 -34.66
N GLN A 7 23.03 -12.60 -34.53
CA GLN A 7 23.18 -13.88 -35.20
C GLN A 7 23.06 -13.72 -36.74
N ASN A 8 22.08 -12.98 -37.20
CA ASN A 8 21.93 -12.65 -38.61
C ASN A 8 23.12 -11.81 -39.14
N ALA A 9 23.61 -10.88 -38.36
CA ALA A 9 24.83 -10.11 -38.70
C ALA A 9 26.06 -11.00 -38.84
N TRP A 10 26.23 -11.99 -37.97
CA TRP A 10 27.29 -12.96 -38.02
C TRP A 10 27.25 -13.82 -39.30
N GLU A 11 26.07 -14.29 -39.68
CA GLU A 11 25.90 -15.03 -40.91
C GLU A 11 26.28 -14.22 -42.15
N LEU A 12 25.93 -12.93 -42.20
CA LEU A 12 26.31 -12.02 -43.26
C LEU A 12 27.83 -11.76 -43.29
N TYR A 13 28.42 -11.62 -42.12
CA TYR A 13 29.87 -11.44 -41.96
C TYR A 13 30.65 -12.68 -42.50
N VAL A 14 30.22 -13.88 -42.15
CA VAL A 14 30.82 -15.14 -42.65
C VAL A 14 30.69 -15.26 -44.16
N LYS A 15 29.66 -14.68 -44.77
CA LYS A 15 29.46 -14.60 -46.22
C LYS A 15 30.34 -13.51 -46.88
N GLY A 16 31.20 -12.83 -46.13
CA GLY A 16 32.14 -11.83 -46.61
C GLY A 16 31.61 -10.39 -46.69
N ILE A 17 30.43 -10.11 -46.12
CA ILE A 17 29.91 -8.76 -46.10
C ILE A 17 30.62 -7.97 -45.00
N HIS A 18 31.12 -6.78 -45.31
CA HIS A 18 31.85 -5.95 -44.36
C HIS A 18 30.96 -5.44 -43.24
N PRO A 19 31.43 -5.46 -41.97
CA PRO A 19 30.57 -5.05 -40.80
C PRO A 19 29.94 -3.66 -40.93
N SER A 20 30.64 -2.70 -41.57
CA SER A 20 30.09 -1.35 -41.78
C SER A 20 28.84 -1.34 -42.70
N ILE A 21 28.81 -2.26 -43.69
CA ILE A 21 27.64 -2.39 -44.58
C ILE A 21 26.46 -2.94 -43.79
N ILE A 22 26.71 -3.95 -42.95
CA ILE A 22 25.68 -4.54 -42.08
C ILE A 22 25.12 -3.48 -41.09
N ALA A 23 26.00 -2.68 -40.48
CA ALA A 23 25.61 -1.61 -39.57
C ALA A 23 24.77 -0.52 -40.28
N ASN A 24 25.19 -0.12 -41.49
CA ASN A 24 24.40 0.83 -42.30
C ASN A 24 23.02 0.25 -42.67
N GLY A 25 22.96 -1.03 -43.03
CA GLY A 25 21.71 -1.72 -43.33
C GLY A 25 20.76 -1.70 -42.11
N TYR A 26 21.28 -1.96 -40.90
CA TYR A 26 20.48 -1.87 -39.67
C TYR A 26 20.03 -0.45 -39.37
N SER A 27 20.89 0.57 -39.62
CA SER A 27 20.50 1.97 -39.44
C SER A 27 19.37 2.38 -40.36
N LEU A 28 19.42 1.98 -41.65
CA LEU A 28 18.33 2.23 -42.60
C LEU A 28 17.05 1.47 -42.22
N ALA A 29 17.18 0.23 -41.77
CA ALA A 29 16.06 -0.57 -41.28
C ALA A 29 15.42 0.06 -40.03
N TYR A 30 16.21 0.61 -39.11
CA TYR A 30 15.73 1.33 -37.95
C TYR A 30 14.89 2.54 -38.33
N GLN A 31 15.44 3.41 -39.22
CA GLN A 31 14.72 4.59 -39.69
C GLN A 31 13.39 4.22 -40.36
N LYS A 32 13.42 3.20 -41.24
CA LYS A 32 12.21 2.74 -41.92
C LYS A 32 11.20 2.12 -40.98
N SER A 33 11.66 1.38 -39.98
CA SER A 33 10.80 0.81 -38.94
C SER A 33 10.10 1.87 -38.10
N THR A 34 10.81 2.95 -37.76
CA THR A 34 10.24 4.08 -37.03
C THR A 34 9.11 4.75 -37.82
N GLU A 35 9.35 5.06 -39.10
CA GLU A 35 8.31 5.61 -39.99
C GLU A 35 7.08 4.69 -40.10
N LEU A 36 7.32 3.37 -40.22
CA LEU A 36 6.25 2.40 -40.32
C LEU A 36 5.44 2.29 -39.02
N ILE A 37 6.12 2.30 -37.87
CA ILE A 37 5.46 2.27 -36.56
C ILE A 37 4.52 3.47 -36.41
N GLU A 38 4.99 4.68 -36.76
CA GLU A 38 4.16 5.88 -36.73
C GLU A 38 2.96 5.78 -37.67
N SER A 39 3.16 5.25 -38.89
CA SER A 39 2.08 5.08 -39.87
C SER A 39 1.06 4.01 -39.50
N LEU A 40 1.47 2.99 -38.76
CA LEU A 40 0.64 1.89 -38.29
C LEU A 40 -0.03 2.19 -36.95
N ALA A 41 0.38 3.27 -36.26
CA ALA A 41 -0.16 3.63 -34.96
C ALA A 41 -1.67 3.89 -35.07
N ILE A 42 -2.43 3.23 -34.22
CA ILE A 42 -3.89 3.40 -34.13
C ILE A 42 -4.18 4.54 -33.15
N ASN A 43 -4.78 5.61 -33.68
CA ASN A 43 -5.28 6.68 -32.84
C ASN A 43 -6.54 6.22 -32.11
N SER A 44 -6.48 6.17 -30.78
CA SER A 44 -7.61 5.79 -29.94
C SER A 44 -7.79 6.79 -28.79
N THR A 45 -8.97 6.77 -28.18
CA THR A 45 -9.17 7.52 -26.94
C THR A 45 -8.30 6.93 -25.83
N LYS A 46 -7.94 7.74 -24.81
CA LYS A 46 -7.14 7.32 -23.66
C LYS A 46 -7.70 6.06 -23.01
N ASP A 47 -9.02 5.97 -22.85
CA ASP A 47 -9.66 4.83 -22.20
C ASP A 47 -9.56 3.55 -23.04
N GLN A 48 -9.78 3.64 -24.34
CA GLN A 48 -9.62 2.49 -25.25
C GLN A 48 -8.17 2.01 -25.32
N PHE A 49 -7.22 2.94 -25.28
CA PHE A 49 -5.79 2.62 -25.25
C PHE A 49 -5.42 1.89 -23.97
N LEU A 50 -5.84 2.38 -22.80
CA LEU A 50 -5.57 1.72 -21.52
C LEU A 50 -6.13 0.30 -21.47
N GLU A 51 -7.35 0.10 -21.96
CA GLU A 51 -7.97 -1.23 -22.02
C GLU A 51 -7.20 -2.18 -22.95
N ALA A 52 -6.82 -1.72 -24.14
CA ALA A 52 -6.08 -2.51 -25.11
C ALA A 52 -4.70 -2.91 -24.60
N VAL A 53 -3.95 -1.98 -23.99
CA VAL A 53 -2.63 -2.23 -23.40
C VAL A 53 -2.75 -3.23 -22.24
N THR A 54 -3.75 -3.06 -21.38
CA THR A 54 -3.97 -3.96 -20.25
C THR A 54 -4.34 -5.38 -20.72
N LYS A 55 -5.21 -5.53 -21.70
CA LYS A 55 -5.53 -6.84 -22.32
C LYS A 55 -4.29 -7.50 -22.92
N THR A 56 -3.45 -6.72 -23.60
CA THR A 56 -2.19 -7.22 -24.18
C THR A 56 -1.23 -7.67 -23.09
N ALA A 57 -1.07 -6.91 -22.01
CA ALA A 57 -0.20 -7.27 -20.89
C ALA A 57 -0.65 -8.54 -20.14
N LEU A 58 -1.96 -8.79 -20.11
CA LEU A 58 -2.56 -9.98 -19.52
C LEU A 58 -2.63 -11.17 -20.49
N SER A 59 -2.27 -10.99 -21.76
CA SER A 59 -2.32 -12.08 -22.75
C SER A 59 -1.38 -13.21 -22.35
N GLY A 60 -1.89 -14.45 -22.42
CA GLY A 60 -1.16 -15.64 -21.99
C GLY A 60 -1.30 -15.97 -20.49
N LYS A 61 -1.97 -15.14 -19.70
CA LYS A 61 -2.24 -15.41 -18.28
C LYS A 61 -3.71 -15.76 -18.08
N GLY A 62 -4.00 -16.98 -17.59
CA GLY A 62 -5.36 -17.45 -17.35
C GLY A 62 -6.24 -17.55 -18.60
N GLY A 63 -7.54 -17.80 -18.45
CA GLY A 63 -8.51 -17.88 -19.54
C GLY A 63 -9.05 -16.52 -19.97
N LEU A 64 -9.65 -16.43 -21.17
CA LEU A 64 -10.15 -15.19 -21.78
C LEU A 64 -11.10 -14.39 -20.88
N LEU A 65 -12.05 -15.06 -20.21
CA LEU A 65 -13.00 -14.41 -19.29
C LEU A 65 -12.30 -13.75 -18.09
N LEU A 66 -11.23 -14.37 -17.60
CA LEU A 66 -10.42 -13.82 -16.52
C LEU A 66 -9.64 -12.60 -16.99
N GLN A 67 -9.04 -12.68 -18.16
CA GLN A 67 -8.27 -11.57 -18.74
C GLN A 67 -9.14 -10.32 -18.92
N GLU A 68 -10.35 -10.48 -19.44
CA GLU A 68 -11.28 -9.35 -19.62
C GLU A 68 -11.63 -8.68 -18.28
N LYS A 69 -11.96 -9.49 -17.26
CA LYS A 69 -12.31 -8.94 -15.95
C LYS A 69 -11.12 -8.27 -15.26
N LEU A 70 -9.96 -8.91 -15.26
CA LEU A 70 -8.75 -8.34 -14.68
C LEU A 70 -8.31 -7.07 -15.41
N ALA A 71 -8.48 -7.01 -16.74
CA ALA A 71 -8.19 -5.80 -17.51
C ALA A 71 -9.05 -4.62 -17.06
N ILE A 72 -10.35 -4.84 -16.87
CA ILE A 72 -11.26 -3.80 -16.37
C ILE A 72 -10.85 -3.35 -14.95
N LEU A 73 -10.56 -4.30 -14.05
CA LEU A 73 -10.15 -3.98 -12.67
C LEU A 73 -8.82 -3.23 -12.64
N ALA A 74 -7.84 -3.63 -13.47
CA ALA A 74 -6.55 -2.96 -13.56
C ALA A 74 -6.68 -1.53 -14.14
N CYS A 75 -7.51 -1.33 -15.17
CA CYS A 75 -7.80 0.00 -15.69
C CYS A 75 -8.47 0.89 -14.63
N ASN A 76 -9.44 0.35 -13.89
CA ASN A 76 -10.11 1.10 -12.83
C ASN A 76 -9.16 1.40 -11.67
N ALA A 77 -8.28 0.47 -11.30
CA ALA A 77 -7.25 0.70 -10.29
C ALA A 77 -6.28 1.81 -10.73
N ALA A 78 -5.79 1.76 -11.97
CA ALA A 78 -4.90 2.77 -12.51
C ALA A 78 -5.55 4.17 -12.52
N LYS A 79 -6.81 4.27 -12.95
CA LYS A 79 -7.59 5.52 -12.89
C LYS A 79 -7.77 6.02 -11.46
N GLY A 80 -8.02 5.11 -10.51
CA GLY A 80 -8.24 5.44 -9.10
C GLY A 80 -7.00 5.95 -8.36
N ILE A 81 -5.79 5.62 -8.84
CA ILE A 81 -4.52 6.11 -8.27
C ILE A 81 -3.91 7.27 -9.08
N THR A 82 -4.50 7.65 -10.21
CA THR A 82 -4.01 8.75 -11.02
C THR A 82 -4.21 10.06 -10.27
N THR A 83 -3.13 10.81 -10.10
CA THR A 83 -3.13 12.16 -9.52
C THR A 83 -2.73 13.17 -10.60
N HIS A 84 -3.31 14.35 -10.54
CA HIS A 84 -2.90 15.46 -11.40
C HIS A 84 -1.95 16.35 -10.63
N THR A 85 -0.79 16.65 -11.22
CA THR A 85 0.14 17.65 -10.68
C THR A 85 -0.40 19.06 -10.93
N GLU A 86 0.15 20.06 -10.24
CA GLU A 86 -0.22 21.47 -10.45
C GLU A 86 0.05 21.94 -11.89
N GLU A 87 0.96 21.29 -12.60
CA GLU A 87 1.30 21.54 -13.99
C GLU A 87 0.36 20.81 -14.98
N GLY A 88 -0.63 20.07 -14.47
CA GLY A 88 -1.61 19.34 -15.27
C GLY A 88 -1.10 17.98 -15.79
N GLU A 89 0.08 17.54 -15.40
CA GLU A 89 0.57 16.21 -15.74
C GLU A 89 -0.11 15.14 -14.88
N GLU A 90 -0.46 14.02 -15.51
CA GLU A 90 -1.00 12.86 -14.85
C GLU A 90 0.11 11.92 -14.40
N SER A 91 0.07 11.57 -13.12
CA SER A 91 1.00 10.59 -12.53
C SER A 91 0.23 9.50 -11.81
N ALA A 92 0.63 8.25 -12.03
CA ALA A 92 0.07 7.09 -11.34
C ALA A 92 1.20 6.25 -10.75
N ASN A 93 1.23 6.13 -9.42
CA ASN A 93 2.22 5.30 -8.74
C ASN A 93 1.62 3.92 -8.45
N PRO A 94 2.10 2.83 -9.09
CA PRO A 94 1.58 1.48 -8.86
C PRO A 94 1.71 1.01 -7.40
N ASN A 95 2.67 1.56 -6.65
CA ASN A 95 2.83 1.26 -5.21
C ASN A 95 1.66 1.76 -4.34
N ASN A 96 0.73 2.53 -4.92
CA ASN A 96 -0.50 2.93 -4.25
C ASN A 96 -1.63 1.89 -4.41
N ILE A 97 -1.37 0.79 -5.14
CA ILE A 97 -2.31 -0.33 -5.26
C ILE A 97 -1.84 -1.43 -4.32
N LYS A 98 -2.67 -1.76 -3.35
CA LYS A 98 -2.45 -2.92 -2.48
C LYS A 98 -3.16 -4.14 -3.07
N ILE A 99 -2.47 -5.28 -3.09
CA ILE A 99 -3.04 -6.55 -3.52
C ILE A 99 -3.21 -7.43 -2.29
N ILE A 100 -4.43 -7.94 -2.07
CA ILE A 100 -4.75 -8.85 -0.98
C ILE A 100 -5.34 -10.12 -1.57
N SER A 101 -4.80 -11.26 -1.17
CA SER A 101 -5.29 -12.58 -1.55
C SER A 101 -6.29 -13.07 -0.50
N LYS A 102 -7.47 -13.49 -0.96
CA LYS A 102 -8.51 -14.08 -0.11
C LYS A 102 -8.94 -15.44 -0.66
N LYS A 103 -8.61 -16.51 0.06
CA LYS A 103 -9.04 -17.87 -0.29
C LYS A 103 -10.57 -18.01 -0.36
N GLY A 104 -11.01 -18.84 -1.27
CA GLY A 104 -12.41 -19.17 -1.50
C GLY A 104 -13.08 -18.30 -2.55
N GLY A 105 -14.12 -18.84 -3.18
CA GLY A 105 -14.72 -18.28 -4.38
C GLY A 105 -13.94 -18.61 -5.65
N ILE A 106 -14.35 -18.02 -6.74
CA ILE A 106 -13.72 -18.16 -8.05
C ILE A 106 -12.98 -16.87 -8.40
N VAL A 107 -12.04 -16.94 -9.32
CA VAL A 107 -11.19 -15.79 -9.67
C VAL A 107 -12.01 -14.62 -10.22
N THR A 108 -13.12 -14.90 -10.85
CA THR A 108 -14.07 -13.86 -11.29
C THR A 108 -14.77 -13.11 -10.15
N ASP A 109 -14.65 -13.57 -8.90
CA ASP A 109 -15.12 -12.83 -7.72
C ASP A 109 -14.11 -11.78 -7.23
N THR A 110 -12.96 -11.64 -7.90
CA THR A 110 -11.99 -10.57 -7.66
C THR A 110 -12.64 -9.21 -7.86
N TYR A 111 -12.39 -8.28 -6.93
CA TYR A 111 -12.99 -6.96 -6.93
C TYR A 111 -12.00 -5.90 -6.43
N LEU A 112 -12.28 -4.65 -6.78
CA LEU A 112 -11.51 -3.49 -6.38
C LEU A 112 -12.24 -2.76 -5.24
N VAL A 113 -11.48 -2.34 -4.23
CA VAL A 113 -11.94 -1.52 -3.12
C VAL A 113 -11.29 -0.14 -3.23
N GLU A 114 -12.11 0.90 -3.24
CA GLU A 114 -11.63 2.27 -3.15
C GLU A 114 -11.16 2.56 -1.73
N GLY A 115 -9.84 2.61 -1.53
CA GLY A 115 -9.20 2.76 -0.24
C GLY A 115 -8.25 1.61 0.08
N LEU A 116 -7.74 1.64 1.29
CA LEU A 116 -6.81 0.62 1.81
C LEU A 116 -7.56 -0.41 2.63
N VAL A 117 -7.23 -1.66 2.42
CA VAL A 117 -7.71 -2.78 3.22
C VAL A 117 -6.51 -3.41 3.92
N LEU A 118 -6.56 -3.49 5.23
CA LEU A 118 -5.52 -4.07 6.08
C LEU A 118 -6.10 -5.22 6.89
N ALA A 119 -5.39 -6.35 6.96
CA ALA A 119 -5.77 -7.47 7.83
C ALA A 119 -5.46 -7.13 9.29
N LYS A 120 -6.12 -6.12 9.82
CA LYS A 120 -5.97 -5.59 11.18
C LYS A 120 -7.32 -5.43 11.83
N GLN A 121 -7.32 -5.41 13.16
CA GLN A 121 -8.49 -5.13 13.99
C GLN A 121 -8.14 -4.10 15.06
N ALA A 122 -9.14 -3.37 15.53
CA ALA A 122 -8.98 -2.45 16.67
C ALA A 122 -8.42 -3.19 17.90
N CYS A 123 -7.63 -2.49 18.68
CA CYS A 123 -6.94 -3.06 19.84
C CYS A 123 -7.89 -3.55 20.94
N SER A 124 -9.07 -2.94 21.06
CA SER A 124 -10.13 -3.36 22.00
C SER A 124 -11.43 -3.67 21.27
N PRO A 125 -12.23 -4.65 21.72
CA PRO A 125 -13.57 -4.91 21.18
C PRO A 125 -14.55 -3.76 21.40
N ASP A 126 -14.33 -2.92 22.40
CA ASP A 126 -15.21 -1.83 22.80
C ASP A 126 -14.90 -0.52 22.05
N MET A 127 -13.76 -0.45 21.33
CA MET A 127 -13.46 0.67 20.44
C MET A 127 -14.42 0.76 19.27
N GLN A 128 -14.78 1.99 18.88
CA GLN A 128 -15.64 2.24 17.73
C GLN A 128 -14.94 1.79 16.44
N ARG A 129 -15.63 1.03 15.60
CA ARG A 129 -15.06 0.42 14.38
C ARG A 129 -15.51 1.10 13.10
N ASN A 130 -16.57 1.88 13.16
CA ASN A 130 -17.15 2.55 12.01
C ASN A 130 -17.12 4.07 12.22
N HIS A 131 -16.35 4.75 11.38
CA HIS A 131 -16.24 6.20 11.39
C HIS A 131 -16.56 6.74 9.98
N LYS A 132 -17.52 7.67 9.88
CA LYS A 132 -17.89 8.30 8.61
C LYS A 132 -16.82 9.27 8.10
N LYS A 133 -16.11 9.91 9.01
CA LYS A 133 -14.98 10.83 8.73
C LYS A 133 -14.18 11.03 10.00
N GLY A 134 -12.94 11.41 9.87
CA GLY A 134 -12.11 11.72 11.04
C GLY A 134 -10.66 12.03 10.67
N SER A 135 -9.85 12.17 11.70
CA SER A 135 -8.40 12.36 11.61
C SER A 135 -7.65 11.11 12.05
N ILE A 136 -6.48 10.91 11.48
CA ILE A 136 -5.60 9.77 11.75
C ILE A 136 -4.22 10.25 12.15
N LEU A 137 -3.66 9.64 13.20
CA LEU A 137 -2.28 9.82 13.63
C LEU A 137 -1.51 8.54 13.35
N ILE A 138 -0.37 8.64 12.64
CA ILE A 138 0.46 7.51 12.26
C ILE A 138 1.80 7.59 13.00
N ILE A 139 2.13 6.54 13.75
CA ILE A 139 3.31 6.48 14.62
C ILE A 139 4.23 5.34 14.14
N ASP A 140 5.46 5.68 13.73
CA ASP A 140 6.52 4.73 13.40
C ASP A 140 7.22 4.25 14.69
N GLY A 141 6.45 3.63 15.56
CA GLY A 141 6.86 3.16 16.87
C GLY A 141 5.69 2.55 17.60
N GLY A 142 5.85 2.34 18.92
CA GLY A 142 4.82 1.82 19.82
C GLY A 142 4.48 2.79 20.94
N ILE A 143 3.36 2.53 21.59
CA ILE A 143 2.99 3.14 22.86
C ILE A 143 3.17 2.07 23.93
N GLU A 144 4.42 1.69 24.11
CA GLU A 144 4.83 0.60 25.01
C GLU A 144 5.83 1.08 26.03
N LYS A 145 5.97 0.31 27.09
CA LYS A 145 7.07 0.45 28.03
C LYS A 145 8.40 0.34 27.28
N ARG A 146 9.20 1.39 27.35
CA ARG A 146 10.53 1.37 26.71
C ARG A 146 11.39 0.30 27.37
N LYS A 147 11.73 -0.76 26.64
CA LYS A 147 12.78 -1.66 27.06
C LYS A 147 14.12 -0.92 27.02
N PRO A 148 14.92 -0.91 28.10
CA PRO A 148 16.25 -0.33 28.06
C PRO A 148 17.06 -0.95 26.91
N THR A 149 17.72 -0.15 26.12
CA THR A 149 18.59 -0.60 25.03
C THR A 149 19.82 -1.39 25.54
N ILE A 150 20.12 -1.25 26.83
CA ILE A 150 21.21 -1.94 27.51
C ILE A 150 20.58 -3.05 28.37
N THR A 151 21.03 -4.29 28.16
CA THR A 151 20.64 -5.47 28.96
C THR A 151 21.31 -5.36 30.34
N THR A 152 20.94 -4.34 31.12
CA THR A 152 21.37 -4.20 32.50
C THR A 152 20.39 -4.97 33.36
N LYS A 153 20.84 -6.06 33.98
CA LYS A 153 20.08 -6.72 35.03
C LYS A 153 20.08 -5.78 36.25
N ILE A 154 18.99 -5.05 36.43
CA ILE A 154 18.76 -4.28 37.65
C ILE A 154 18.24 -5.29 38.67
N THR A 155 19.08 -5.68 39.64
CA THR A 155 18.64 -6.49 40.77
C THR A 155 17.97 -5.57 41.75
N LEU A 156 16.64 -5.53 41.76
CA LEU A 156 15.86 -4.78 42.69
C LEU A 156 15.74 -5.63 43.98
N SER A 157 16.39 -5.19 45.05
CA SER A 157 16.41 -5.88 46.33
C SER A 157 15.22 -5.47 47.22
N ASP A 158 14.52 -4.40 46.88
CA ASP A 158 13.43 -3.84 47.71
C ASP A 158 12.11 -3.82 46.90
N PRO A 159 11.02 -4.43 47.44
CA PRO A 159 9.69 -4.40 46.82
C PRO A 159 9.15 -2.99 46.55
N SER A 160 9.50 -2.00 47.36
CA SER A 160 9.10 -0.60 47.21
C SER A 160 9.65 0.01 45.90
N MET A 161 10.87 -0.36 45.53
CA MET A 161 11.49 0.11 44.28
C MET A 161 10.79 -0.48 43.02
N ILE A 162 10.24 -1.67 43.11
CA ILE A 162 9.46 -2.28 42.01
C ILE A 162 8.17 -1.48 41.79
N THR A 163 7.51 -1.07 42.86
CA THR A 163 6.27 -0.28 42.76
C THR A 163 6.55 1.10 42.18
N ALA A 164 7.57 1.78 42.67
CA ALA A 164 7.99 3.11 42.18
C ALA A 164 8.40 3.05 40.69
N PHE A 165 9.06 1.96 40.25
CA PHE A 165 9.41 1.79 38.85
C PHE A 165 8.18 1.61 37.97
N ARG A 166 7.19 0.79 38.40
CA ARG A 166 5.92 0.61 37.71
C ARG A 166 5.10 1.92 37.60
N GLU A 167 5.06 2.68 38.67
CA GLU A 167 4.39 3.99 38.70
C GLU A 167 5.01 4.95 37.68
N LYS A 168 6.35 4.96 37.59
CA LYS A 168 7.06 5.80 36.63
C LYS A 168 6.84 5.35 35.19
N GLU A 169 6.77 4.05 34.92
CA GLU A 169 6.41 3.52 33.60
C GLU A 169 5.00 3.94 33.17
N LEU A 170 4.04 3.86 34.10
CA LEU A 170 2.66 4.29 33.84
C LEU A 170 2.57 5.81 33.62
N GLU A 171 3.31 6.61 34.37
CA GLU A 171 3.40 8.04 34.17
C GLU A 171 3.91 8.40 32.76
N LEU A 172 4.94 7.71 32.27
CA LEU A 172 5.47 7.92 30.92
C LEU A 172 4.44 7.57 29.84
N ILE A 173 3.68 6.48 30.00
CA ILE A 173 2.61 6.11 29.09
C ILE A 173 1.49 7.15 29.13
N SER A 174 1.11 7.61 30.33
CA SER A 174 0.06 8.62 30.50
C SER A 174 0.43 9.93 29.78
N LEU A 175 1.68 10.39 29.90
CA LEU A 175 2.16 11.58 29.19
C LEU A 175 2.07 11.43 27.65
N GLN A 176 2.36 10.24 27.11
CA GLN A 176 2.19 9.98 25.67
C GLN A 176 0.72 10.04 25.26
N ILE A 177 -0.17 9.45 26.07
CA ILE A 177 -1.60 9.46 25.81
C ILE A 177 -2.19 10.85 25.94
N GLU A 178 -1.82 11.62 26.97
CA GLU A 178 -2.23 13.02 27.14
C GLU A 178 -1.91 13.85 25.89
N LYS A 179 -0.72 13.63 25.30
CA LYS A 179 -0.33 14.31 24.07
C LYS A 179 -1.22 13.90 22.89
N ILE A 180 -1.52 12.61 22.76
CA ILE A 180 -2.44 12.10 21.72
C ILE A 180 -3.85 12.68 21.92
N VAL A 181 -4.37 12.67 23.15
CA VAL A 181 -5.69 13.21 23.47
C VAL A 181 -5.78 14.71 23.18
N ALA A 182 -4.71 15.46 23.45
CA ALA A 182 -4.63 16.89 23.13
C ALA A 182 -4.69 17.17 21.62
N LEU A 183 -4.22 16.23 20.78
CA LEU A 183 -4.33 16.29 19.31
C LEU A 183 -5.71 15.87 18.82
N ASN A 184 -6.45 15.10 19.62
CA ASN A 184 -7.79 14.59 19.35
C ASN A 184 -7.94 13.86 17.99
N PRO A 185 -7.09 12.86 17.67
CA PRO A 185 -7.28 12.04 16.49
C PRO A 185 -8.45 11.08 16.69
N THR A 186 -9.16 10.75 15.61
CA THR A 186 -10.20 9.71 15.64
C THR A 186 -9.57 8.31 15.67
N ILE A 187 -8.45 8.15 14.95
CA ILE A 187 -7.73 6.87 14.82
C ILE A 187 -6.24 7.09 15.08
N VAL A 188 -5.63 6.18 15.84
CA VAL A 188 -4.19 6.09 16.06
C VAL A 188 -3.68 4.76 15.49
N VAL A 189 -2.61 4.83 14.71
CA VAL A 189 -1.97 3.65 14.10
C VAL A 189 -0.51 3.59 14.53
N CYS A 190 -0.11 2.45 15.09
CA CYS A 190 1.27 2.21 15.52
C CYS A 190 1.92 1.06 14.74
N ARG A 191 3.20 1.24 14.37
CA ARG A 191 3.99 0.14 13.80
C ARG A 191 4.20 -0.98 14.81
N ASP A 192 4.53 -0.63 16.03
CA ASP A 192 4.83 -1.58 17.09
C ASP A 192 3.60 -1.82 17.98
N GLY A 193 3.78 -2.34 19.18
CA GLY A 193 2.69 -2.63 20.09
C GLY A 193 2.14 -1.40 20.81
N ILE A 194 1.00 -1.59 21.43
CA ILE A 194 0.37 -0.63 22.34
C ILE A 194 0.12 -1.37 23.65
N ASP A 195 0.59 -0.80 24.76
CA ASP A 195 0.40 -1.37 26.11
C ASP A 195 -1.09 -1.39 26.47
N ASP A 196 -1.52 -2.39 27.24
CA ASP A 196 -2.93 -2.55 27.63
C ASP A 196 -3.45 -1.35 28.46
N SER A 197 -2.59 -0.69 29.22
CA SER A 197 -2.93 0.54 29.93
C SER A 197 -3.19 1.70 28.98
N ALA A 198 -2.38 1.82 27.91
CA ALA A 198 -2.57 2.80 26.86
C ALA A 198 -3.85 2.55 26.05
N ILE A 199 -4.14 1.28 25.74
CA ILE A 199 -5.38 0.89 25.04
C ILE A 199 -6.62 1.36 25.81
N ARG A 200 -6.65 1.13 27.14
CA ARG A 200 -7.77 1.57 28.00
C ARG A 200 -7.93 3.10 28.02
N LEU A 201 -6.84 3.83 28.09
CA LEU A 201 -6.87 5.29 28.08
C LEU A 201 -7.33 5.85 26.74
N LEU A 202 -6.91 5.25 25.62
CA LEU A 202 -7.39 5.62 24.27
C LEU A 202 -8.87 5.33 24.11
N GLU A 203 -9.34 4.17 24.57
CA GLU A 203 -10.74 3.77 24.54
C GLU A 203 -11.62 4.73 25.36
N GLN A 204 -11.20 5.11 26.57
CA GLN A 204 -11.90 6.09 27.42
C GLN A 204 -12.04 7.47 26.75
N ASN A 205 -11.13 7.83 25.85
CA ASN A 205 -11.17 9.05 25.07
C ASN A 205 -11.75 8.87 23.66
N GLU A 206 -12.47 7.75 23.41
CA GLU A 206 -13.13 7.43 22.14
C GLU A 206 -12.17 7.39 20.92
N ILE A 207 -10.90 7.13 21.16
CA ILE A 207 -9.87 7.01 20.12
C ILE A 207 -9.70 5.55 19.73
N THR A 208 -9.91 5.22 18.45
CA THR A 208 -9.69 3.88 17.92
C THR A 208 -8.20 3.66 17.64
N ALA A 209 -7.65 2.54 18.06
CA ALA A 209 -6.24 2.25 17.91
C ALA A 209 -5.98 0.94 17.16
N TYR A 210 -5.02 0.98 16.23
CA TYR A 210 -4.49 -0.17 15.51
C TYR A 210 -3.00 -0.32 15.81
N ARG A 211 -2.56 -1.55 16.08
CA ARG A 211 -1.16 -1.87 16.43
C ARG A 211 -0.54 -2.87 15.45
N ARG A 212 0.80 -2.94 15.45
CA ARG A 212 1.60 -3.88 14.64
C ARG A 212 1.28 -3.75 13.16
N VAL A 213 1.17 -2.52 12.67
CA VAL A 213 0.98 -2.22 11.26
C VAL A 213 2.34 -2.16 10.58
N GLU A 214 2.51 -2.86 9.49
CA GLU A 214 3.77 -2.92 8.77
C GLU A 214 4.15 -1.55 8.20
N ARG A 215 5.46 -1.32 8.01
CA ARG A 215 5.96 -0.03 7.56
C ARG A 215 5.40 0.37 6.20
N ASP A 216 5.34 -0.56 5.27
CA ASP A 216 4.80 -0.33 3.93
C ASP A 216 3.32 0.10 3.98
N ASP A 217 2.55 -0.50 4.90
CA ASP A 217 1.16 -0.14 5.15
C ASP A 217 1.02 1.25 5.79
N LEU A 218 1.95 1.65 6.68
CA LEU A 218 1.99 3.01 7.24
C LEU A 218 2.28 4.05 6.15
N GLU A 219 3.18 3.76 5.22
CA GLU A 219 3.49 4.64 4.10
C GLU A 219 2.31 4.78 3.14
N LEU A 220 1.56 3.69 2.89
CA LEU A 220 0.32 3.75 2.13
C LEU A 220 -0.76 4.58 2.84
N LEU A 221 -0.95 4.39 4.15
CA LEU A 221 -1.86 5.17 4.98
C LEU A 221 -1.49 6.65 4.97
N SER A 222 -0.20 6.97 5.13
CA SER A 222 0.33 8.34 5.08
C SER A 222 -0.05 9.04 3.77
N ARG A 223 0.20 8.40 2.64
CA ARG A 223 -0.14 8.93 1.31
C ARG A 223 -1.65 9.07 1.10
N THR A 224 -2.41 8.06 1.51
CA THR A 224 -3.88 8.02 1.33
C THR A 224 -4.60 9.06 2.17
N CYS A 225 -4.14 9.31 3.40
CA CYS A 225 -4.75 10.26 4.33
C CYS A 225 -4.03 11.62 4.38
N SER A 226 -2.91 11.78 3.68
CA SER A 226 -2.02 12.95 3.79
C SER A 226 -1.56 13.19 5.23
N ALA A 227 -1.25 12.12 5.96
CA ALA A 227 -0.75 12.15 7.32
C ALA A 227 0.79 12.09 7.32
N ALA A 228 1.45 12.80 8.22
CA ALA A 228 2.86 12.58 8.48
C ALA A 228 3.08 11.33 9.36
N ILE A 229 4.17 10.61 9.10
CA ILE A 229 4.59 9.49 9.96
C ILE A 229 5.51 10.06 11.03
N VAL A 230 5.06 10.03 12.29
CA VAL A 230 5.83 10.54 13.43
C VAL A 230 6.53 9.42 14.18
N ALA A 231 7.74 9.66 14.67
CA ALA A 231 8.51 8.65 15.38
C ALA A 231 7.97 8.34 16.80
N SER A 232 7.27 9.29 17.41
CA SER A 232 6.73 9.16 18.77
C SER A 232 5.52 10.07 18.97
N PRO A 233 4.55 9.67 19.81
CA PRO A 233 3.43 10.56 20.20
C PRO A 233 3.87 11.91 20.73
N THR A 234 5.00 11.96 21.44
CA THR A 234 5.51 13.19 22.07
C THR A 234 5.98 14.24 21.07
N THR A 235 6.37 13.84 19.87
CA THR A 235 6.82 14.75 18.80
C THR A 235 5.70 15.17 17.85
N ALA A 236 4.52 14.55 17.97
CA ALA A 236 3.39 14.79 17.08
C ALA A 236 2.77 16.18 17.29
N ASN A 237 2.38 16.80 16.19
CA ASN A 237 1.69 18.08 16.11
C ASN A 237 0.37 17.95 15.33
N LYS A 238 -0.46 19.00 15.34
CA LYS A 238 -1.73 18.99 14.60
C LYS A 238 -1.55 18.88 13.09
N ASP A 239 -0.47 19.41 12.56
CA ASP A 239 -0.15 19.37 11.12
C ASP A 239 0.25 17.97 10.65
N ASP A 240 0.61 17.08 11.57
CA ASP A 240 0.96 15.68 11.28
C ASP A 240 -0.29 14.79 11.11
N LEU A 241 -1.46 15.28 11.51
CA LEU A 241 -2.70 14.54 11.39
C LEU A 241 -3.17 14.49 9.94
N GLY A 242 -3.46 13.28 9.47
CA GLY A 242 -4.15 13.08 8.20
C GLY A 242 -5.67 13.07 8.37
N ALA A 243 -6.38 13.06 7.25
CA ALA A 243 -7.83 12.98 7.23
C ALA A 243 -8.32 11.79 6.41
N PHE A 244 -9.43 11.19 6.82
CA PHE A 244 -10.09 10.12 6.09
C PHE A 244 -11.60 10.41 5.95
N GLN A 245 -12.21 9.83 4.91
CA GLN A 245 -13.64 9.95 4.62
C GLN A 245 -14.46 8.82 5.22
N TYR A 246 -13.86 7.65 5.34
CA TYR A 246 -14.56 6.44 5.81
C TYR A 246 -13.58 5.45 6.41
N SER A 247 -13.96 4.84 7.53
CA SER A 247 -13.23 3.75 8.17
C SER A 247 -14.21 2.72 8.70
N ASN A 248 -13.99 1.45 8.41
CA ASN A 248 -14.84 0.35 8.88
C ASN A 248 -14.05 -0.94 9.06
N GLU A 249 -14.51 -1.81 9.94
CA GLU A 249 -14.00 -3.18 10.05
C GLU A 249 -15.02 -4.17 9.49
N GLU A 250 -14.55 -5.08 8.65
CA GLU A 250 -15.32 -6.18 8.11
C GLU A 250 -14.69 -7.52 8.47
N ASN A 251 -15.52 -8.53 8.62
CA ASN A 251 -15.06 -9.90 8.84
C ASN A 251 -15.14 -10.69 7.54
N TRP A 252 -13.96 -11.04 6.99
CA TRP A 252 -13.88 -11.87 5.80
C TRP A 252 -13.37 -13.25 6.17
N SER A 253 -14.27 -14.26 6.14
CA SER A 253 -13.93 -15.66 6.42
C SER A 253 -13.22 -15.88 7.76
N GLY A 254 -13.65 -15.18 8.82
CA GLY A 254 -13.08 -15.28 10.16
C GLY A 254 -11.91 -14.34 10.46
N VAL A 255 -11.38 -13.66 9.46
CA VAL A 255 -10.31 -12.66 9.61
C VAL A 255 -10.91 -11.27 9.53
N LYS A 256 -10.61 -10.42 10.50
CA LYS A 256 -11.03 -9.01 10.48
C LYS A 256 -10.13 -8.20 9.58
N HIS A 257 -10.75 -7.37 8.77
CA HIS A 257 -10.10 -6.45 7.85
C HIS A 257 -10.57 -5.03 8.14
N TRP A 258 -9.61 -4.15 8.28
CA TRP A 258 -9.86 -2.73 8.43
C TRP A 258 -9.80 -2.06 7.05
N ILE A 259 -10.88 -1.39 6.68
CA ILE A 259 -11.04 -0.68 5.41
C ILE A 259 -10.99 0.81 5.71
N LEU A 260 -10.12 1.54 5.04
CA LEU A 260 -9.97 2.99 5.18
C LEU A 260 -10.00 3.67 3.81
N LYS A 261 -10.89 4.64 3.64
CA LYS A 261 -10.92 5.52 2.47
C LYS A 261 -10.40 6.90 2.87
N GLY A 262 -9.30 7.31 2.27
CA GLY A 262 -8.69 8.63 2.50
C GLY A 262 -9.44 9.76 1.81
N THR A 263 -8.97 10.98 2.03
CA THR A 263 -9.51 12.19 1.39
C THR A 263 -9.00 12.40 -0.02
N LYS A 264 -7.81 11.89 -0.33
CA LYS A 264 -7.23 11.88 -1.68
C LYS A 264 -7.46 10.51 -2.32
N GLN A 265 -7.75 10.49 -3.61
CA GLN A 265 -7.84 9.26 -4.42
C GLN A 265 -6.44 8.68 -4.67
N SER A 266 -5.74 8.25 -3.62
CA SER A 266 -4.34 7.83 -3.74
C SER A 266 -4.07 6.40 -3.30
N GLY A 267 -5.10 5.64 -2.90
CA GLY A 267 -4.96 4.26 -2.49
C GLY A 267 -6.13 3.39 -2.97
N MET A 268 -5.79 2.28 -3.60
CA MET A 268 -6.75 1.27 -4.06
C MET A 268 -6.31 -0.11 -3.56
N THR A 269 -7.25 -0.97 -3.28
CA THR A 269 -6.95 -2.35 -2.89
C THR A 269 -7.65 -3.33 -3.83
N LEU A 270 -6.86 -4.16 -4.51
CA LEU A 270 -7.36 -5.27 -5.31
C LEU A 270 -7.50 -6.50 -4.40
N VAL A 271 -8.72 -6.97 -4.19
CA VAL A 271 -9.00 -8.19 -3.42
C VAL A 271 -9.13 -9.36 -4.39
N MET A 272 -8.06 -10.14 -4.49
CA MET A 272 -8.00 -11.30 -5.37
C MET A 272 -8.69 -12.49 -4.73
N ARG A 273 -9.55 -13.17 -5.47
CA ARG A 273 -10.27 -14.37 -5.06
C ARG A 273 -9.74 -15.58 -5.82
N GLY A 274 -9.62 -16.70 -5.14
CA GLY A 274 -9.17 -17.95 -5.76
C GLY A 274 -9.39 -19.14 -4.84
N SER A 275 -9.49 -20.32 -5.45
CA SER A 275 -9.74 -21.58 -4.73
C SER A 275 -8.52 -22.04 -3.92
N ASN A 276 -7.31 -21.70 -4.36
CA ASN A 276 -6.05 -22.09 -3.72
C ASN A 276 -4.97 -20.99 -3.87
N ASP A 277 -3.89 -21.13 -3.10
CA ASP A 277 -2.79 -20.17 -3.08
C ASP A 277 -1.97 -20.18 -4.37
N VAL A 278 -1.84 -21.32 -5.03
CA VAL A 278 -1.06 -21.44 -6.29
C VAL A 278 -1.71 -20.59 -7.37
N LEU A 279 -3.04 -20.67 -7.51
CA LEU A 279 -3.79 -19.87 -8.47
C LEU A 279 -3.70 -18.37 -8.14
N LEU A 280 -3.74 -18.01 -6.84
CA LEU A 280 -3.63 -16.62 -6.38
C LEU A 280 -2.23 -16.03 -6.62
N GLN A 281 -1.18 -16.85 -6.65
CA GLN A 281 0.19 -16.43 -6.96
C GLN A 281 0.45 -16.31 -8.46
N GLU A 282 -0.28 -17.06 -9.28
CA GLU A 282 -0.14 -17.04 -10.75
C GLU A 282 -0.79 -15.80 -11.38
N ILE A 283 -1.86 -15.29 -10.76
CA ILE A 283 -2.63 -14.14 -11.22
C ILE A 283 -1.98 -12.84 -10.76
#